data_7276fb5f2f3a2dfb31f8a765f26a4a4f
#
_entry.id   7276fb5f2f3a2dfb31f8a765f26a4a4f
#
_cell.length_a   1.000
_cell.length_b   1.000
_cell.length_c   1.000
_cell.angle_alpha   90.00
_cell.angle_beta   90.00
_cell.angle_gamma   90.00
#
_symmetry.space_group_name_H-M   'P 1'
#
loop_
_entity.id
_entity.type
_entity.pdbx_description
1 polymer ?
#
loop_
_entity_poly.entity_id
_entity_poly.type
_entity_poly.pdbx_seq_one_letter_code
_entity_poly.pdbx_strand_id
1 'polypeptide(L)'
;AACAAAGVEERVECEIAAVEPPRAEGSPFTLRLADGRFERAGAVIVAVGGAIARGLLPEGVPFREPEPTLGPLATEPRWPRRLDNIRVRGALELWRPDSRGMDGRALNDGGFPMGTHEGERLVSREVGEVMFRKYGVSGIAAFNLRRLVEPGDVLAVDFVPWVRLCDMEAFLNRRRKLLRASLGRDVTWSDMLRGMVLSPVADVLLEAAALDGAHLVAKGETVRMATFLKGLRLPVTGLGDVRQCQVHRGGVSVRAVDDRTCEVRRVPGLYVVGEALDVDAACGGFNLHWAWASGLLAGWSAAERIADLASLADASGSSGSERREGAP
;
A
#
# COMPACT_ATOMS: atom_id res chain seq x y z
N ALA A 1 -6.22 10.57 -27.84
CA ALA A 1 -6.23 11.89 -28.52
C ALA A 1 -4.83 12.55 -28.49
N ALA A 2 -4.19 12.72 -27.31
CA ALA A 2 -2.87 13.36 -27.20
C ALA A 2 -1.77 12.55 -27.89
N CYS A 3 -1.72 11.24 -27.68
CA CYS A 3 -0.74 10.35 -28.33
C CYS A 3 -0.85 10.38 -29.84
N ALA A 4 -2.08 10.29 -30.39
CA ALA A 4 -2.30 10.36 -31.83
C ALA A 4 -1.90 11.73 -32.41
N ALA A 5 -2.17 12.83 -31.69
CA ALA A 5 -1.75 14.17 -32.12
C ALA A 5 -0.20 14.33 -32.11
N ALA A 6 0.49 13.57 -31.27
CA ALA A 6 1.95 13.53 -31.23
C ALA A 6 2.58 12.51 -32.21
N GLY A 7 1.77 11.87 -33.06
CA GLY A 7 2.25 10.87 -34.04
C GLY A 7 2.63 9.52 -33.42
N VAL A 8 2.16 9.22 -32.20
CA VAL A 8 2.42 7.94 -31.52
C VAL A 8 1.56 6.87 -32.18
N GLU A 9 2.16 5.77 -32.58
CA GLU A 9 1.48 4.57 -33.07
C GLU A 9 1.06 3.71 -31.88
N GLU A 10 -0.25 3.45 -31.76
CA GLU A 10 -0.82 2.55 -30.74
C GLU A 10 -1.07 1.18 -31.36
N ARG A 11 -0.49 0.13 -30.79
CA ARG A 11 -0.70 -1.27 -31.21
C ARG A 11 -1.34 -2.05 -30.06
N VAL A 12 -2.57 -2.46 -30.24
CA VAL A 12 -3.31 -3.35 -29.33
C VAL A 12 -3.09 -4.81 -29.70
N GLU A 13 -3.38 -5.71 -28.78
CA GLU A 13 -3.20 -7.16 -28.99
C GLU A 13 -1.77 -7.54 -29.44
N CYS A 14 -0.78 -6.78 -28.95
CA CYS A 14 0.63 -6.92 -29.29
C CYS A 14 1.45 -7.18 -28.01
N GLU A 15 1.48 -8.43 -27.57
CA GLU A 15 2.19 -8.84 -26.37
C GLU A 15 3.70 -8.96 -26.65
N ILE A 16 4.51 -8.26 -25.84
CA ILE A 16 5.96 -8.37 -25.86
C ILE A 16 6.40 -9.47 -24.88
N ALA A 17 7.01 -10.50 -25.39
CA ALA A 17 7.50 -11.65 -24.61
C ALA A 17 8.88 -11.42 -24.00
N ALA A 18 9.74 -10.65 -24.67
CA ALA A 18 11.09 -10.34 -24.16
C ALA A 18 11.65 -9.06 -24.78
N VAL A 19 12.50 -8.38 -24.01
CA VAL A 19 13.32 -7.24 -24.43
C VAL A 19 14.78 -7.70 -24.46
N GLU A 20 15.35 -7.79 -25.65
CA GLU A 20 16.74 -8.17 -25.88
C GLU A 20 17.60 -6.90 -26.04
N PRO A 21 18.64 -6.74 -25.22
CA PRO A 21 19.50 -5.54 -25.28
C PRO A 21 20.31 -5.47 -26.55
N PRO A 22 20.80 -4.28 -26.92
CA PRO A 22 21.73 -4.12 -28.05
C PRO A 22 22.96 -5.00 -27.90
N ARG A 23 23.41 -5.62 -29.02
CA ARG A 23 24.62 -6.44 -29.04
C ARG A 23 25.90 -5.62 -29.15
N ALA A 24 25.79 -4.39 -29.62
CA ALA A 24 26.87 -3.44 -29.72
C ALA A 24 26.34 -2.02 -29.46
N GLU A 25 27.24 -1.11 -29.08
CA GLU A 25 26.88 0.29 -28.87
C GLU A 25 26.28 0.90 -30.15
N GLY A 26 25.18 1.63 -30.01
CA GLY A 26 24.44 2.20 -31.14
C GLY A 26 23.48 1.24 -31.87
N SER A 27 23.54 -0.07 -31.58
CA SER A 27 22.56 -1.02 -32.14
C SER A 27 21.20 -0.89 -31.45
N PRO A 28 20.09 -1.17 -32.16
CA PRO A 28 18.76 -1.13 -31.55
C PRO A 28 18.50 -2.33 -30.64
N PHE A 29 17.58 -2.15 -29.70
CA PHE A 29 16.90 -3.23 -28.96
C PHE A 29 16.14 -4.11 -29.94
N THR A 30 16.02 -5.41 -29.62
CA THR A 30 15.09 -6.33 -30.29
C THR A 30 13.95 -6.68 -29.30
N LEU A 31 12.74 -6.37 -29.69
CA LEU A 31 11.54 -6.74 -28.94
C LEU A 31 10.98 -8.01 -29.56
N ARG A 32 10.92 -9.09 -28.80
CA ARG A 32 10.31 -10.34 -29.25
C ARG A 32 8.85 -10.37 -28.83
N LEU A 33 7.97 -10.49 -29.81
CA LEU A 33 6.54 -10.61 -29.61
C LEU A 33 6.14 -12.06 -29.29
N ALA A 34 5.02 -12.25 -28.59
CA ALA A 34 4.51 -13.57 -28.25
C ALA A 34 4.12 -14.41 -29.49
N ASP A 35 3.77 -13.77 -30.61
CA ASP A 35 3.46 -14.41 -31.89
C ASP A 35 4.72 -14.78 -32.73
N GLY A 36 5.91 -14.53 -32.19
CA GLY A 36 7.19 -14.85 -32.82
C GLY A 36 7.74 -13.76 -33.75
N ARG A 37 7.06 -12.66 -33.95
CA ARG A 37 7.56 -11.48 -34.67
C ARG A 37 8.60 -10.73 -33.82
N PHE A 38 9.38 -9.87 -34.51
CA PHE A 38 10.39 -9.03 -33.88
C PHE A 38 10.18 -7.57 -34.29
N GLU A 39 10.38 -6.67 -33.33
CA GLU A 39 10.41 -5.23 -33.55
C GLU A 39 11.76 -4.66 -33.08
N ARG A 40 12.16 -3.51 -33.61
CA ARG A 40 13.40 -2.84 -33.23
C ARG A 40 13.13 -1.46 -32.68
N ALA A 41 13.84 -1.07 -31.63
CA ALA A 41 13.73 0.22 -31.00
C ALA A 41 15.09 0.77 -30.55
N GLY A 42 15.33 2.06 -30.70
CA GLY A 42 16.54 2.74 -30.21
C GLY A 42 16.53 2.91 -28.68
N ALA A 43 15.34 3.01 -28.08
CA ALA A 43 15.13 3.02 -26.63
C ALA A 43 13.84 2.27 -26.28
N VAL A 44 13.75 1.74 -25.06
CA VAL A 44 12.58 0.99 -24.59
C VAL A 44 12.18 1.50 -23.21
N ILE A 45 10.90 1.82 -23.02
CA ILE A 45 10.33 2.18 -21.72
C ILE A 45 9.37 1.08 -21.29
N VAL A 46 9.69 0.38 -20.22
CA VAL A 46 8.86 -0.68 -19.64
C VAL A 46 7.88 -0.06 -18.65
N ALA A 47 6.60 0.03 -19.02
CA ALA A 47 5.52 0.66 -18.24
C ALA A 47 4.34 -0.31 -18.03
N VAL A 48 4.63 -1.58 -17.78
CA VAL A 48 3.64 -2.68 -17.71
C VAL A 48 2.98 -2.83 -16.33
N GLY A 49 3.35 -1.97 -15.38
CA GLY A 49 2.80 -2.00 -14.02
C GLY A 49 3.27 -3.21 -13.20
N GLY A 50 2.55 -3.52 -12.13
CA GLY A 50 2.91 -4.58 -11.18
C GLY A 50 2.77 -6.01 -11.71
N ALA A 51 2.26 -6.18 -12.93
CA ALA A 51 2.22 -7.49 -13.60
C ALA A 51 3.52 -7.84 -14.36
N ILE A 52 4.59 -7.06 -14.16
CA ILE A 52 5.87 -7.31 -14.83
C ILE A 52 6.37 -8.74 -14.57
N ALA A 53 6.67 -9.45 -15.65
CA ALA A 53 7.25 -10.77 -15.58
C ALA A 53 8.78 -10.70 -15.68
N ARG A 54 9.50 -11.52 -14.92
CA ARG A 54 10.96 -11.58 -14.97
C ARG A 54 11.48 -11.84 -16.39
N GLY A 55 10.77 -12.67 -17.17
CA GLY A 55 11.15 -13.04 -18.53
C GLY A 55 11.12 -11.89 -19.56
N LEU A 56 10.44 -10.78 -19.25
CA LEU A 56 10.41 -9.58 -20.09
C LEU A 56 11.76 -8.85 -20.09
N LEU A 57 12.52 -8.95 -19.01
CA LEU A 57 13.74 -8.16 -18.78
C LEU A 57 14.99 -8.91 -19.18
N PRO A 58 16.05 -8.21 -19.61
CA PRO A 58 17.37 -8.79 -19.82
C PRO A 58 17.91 -9.48 -18.57
N GLU A 59 18.76 -10.48 -18.77
CA GLU A 59 19.47 -11.15 -17.68
C GLU A 59 20.33 -10.17 -16.89
N GLY A 60 20.48 -10.43 -15.57
CA GLY A 60 21.30 -9.61 -14.68
C GLY A 60 20.66 -8.33 -14.18
N VAL A 61 19.44 -7.97 -14.61
CA VAL A 61 18.67 -6.88 -13.98
C VAL A 61 18.12 -7.37 -12.64
N PRO A 62 18.48 -6.72 -11.50
CA PRO A 62 17.96 -7.09 -10.18
C PRO A 62 16.44 -6.98 -10.12
N PHE A 63 15.79 -8.07 -9.71
CA PHE A 63 14.34 -8.22 -9.77
C PHE A 63 13.82 -8.98 -8.56
N ARG A 64 12.68 -8.56 -8.03
CA ARG A 64 11.90 -9.24 -7.00
C ARG A 64 10.55 -9.61 -7.59
N GLU A 65 10.10 -10.85 -7.36
CA GLU A 65 8.77 -11.28 -7.80
C GLU A 65 7.68 -10.37 -7.23
N PRO A 66 6.76 -9.86 -8.06
CA PRO A 66 5.69 -9.00 -7.60
C PRO A 66 4.69 -9.74 -6.71
N GLU A 67 4.33 -9.14 -5.59
CA GLU A 67 3.30 -9.64 -4.68
C GLU A 67 2.19 -8.59 -4.47
N PRO A 68 0.91 -8.97 -4.49
CA PRO A 68 -0.20 -8.04 -4.27
C PRO A 68 -0.13 -7.39 -2.88
N THR A 69 -0.25 -6.07 -2.82
CA THR A 69 -0.29 -5.29 -1.58
C THR A 69 -1.40 -4.24 -1.60
N LEU A 70 -1.53 -3.40 -0.56
CA LEU A 70 -2.66 -2.47 -0.39
C LEU A 70 -4.01 -3.19 -0.55
N GLY A 71 -4.28 -4.15 0.28
CA GLY A 71 -5.49 -4.96 0.23
C GLY A 71 -6.04 -5.32 1.60
N PRO A 72 -7.13 -6.08 1.65
CA PRO A 72 -7.76 -6.49 2.90
C PRO A 72 -6.89 -7.46 3.70
N LEU A 73 -7.16 -7.52 5.01
CA LEU A 73 -6.54 -8.42 5.97
C LEU A 73 -7.54 -9.43 6.48
N ALA A 74 -7.14 -10.69 6.52
CA ALA A 74 -7.90 -11.74 7.19
C ALA A 74 -7.54 -11.77 8.68
N THR A 75 -8.56 -11.88 9.53
CA THR A 75 -8.41 -11.94 10.98
C THR A 75 -9.27 -13.06 11.55
N GLU A 76 -9.10 -13.37 12.83
CA GLU A 76 -10.03 -14.23 13.53
C GLU A 76 -11.47 -13.70 13.34
N PRO A 77 -12.42 -14.54 12.86
CA PRO A 77 -13.68 -14.06 12.28
C PRO A 77 -14.79 -13.77 13.29
N ARG A 78 -14.60 -13.97 14.61
CA ARG A 78 -15.64 -13.82 15.64
C ARG A 78 -16.37 -12.46 15.53
N TRP A 79 -15.63 -11.38 15.62
CA TRP A 79 -16.20 -10.03 15.57
C TRP A 79 -16.47 -9.55 14.15
N PRO A 80 -15.55 -9.77 13.17
CA PRO A 80 -15.80 -9.35 11.80
C PRO A 80 -17.07 -9.92 11.17
N ARG A 81 -17.41 -11.19 11.43
CA ARG A 81 -18.65 -11.78 10.92
C ARG A 81 -19.91 -11.07 11.41
N ARG A 82 -19.92 -10.60 12.65
CA ARG A 82 -21.06 -9.86 13.23
C ARG A 82 -21.16 -8.44 12.70
N LEU A 83 -20.04 -7.90 12.22
CA LEU A 83 -19.94 -6.56 11.68
C LEU A 83 -19.84 -6.57 10.14
N ASP A 84 -20.18 -7.68 9.49
CA ASP A 84 -20.05 -7.78 8.02
C ASP A 84 -20.76 -6.63 7.31
N ASN A 85 -20.05 -6.00 6.36
CA ASN A 85 -20.47 -4.80 5.64
C ASN A 85 -20.64 -3.53 6.50
N ILE A 86 -20.30 -3.56 7.77
CA ILE A 86 -20.27 -2.35 8.60
C ILE A 86 -18.98 -1.58 8.31
N ARG A 87 -19.15 -0.29 8.06
CA ARG A 87 -18.11 0.67 7.80
C ARG A 87 -18.05 1.67 8.94
N VAL A 88 -16.88 1.88 9.49
CA VAL A 88 -16.65 2.85 10.57
C VAL A 88 -15.50 3.79 10.22
N ARG A 89 -15.55 5.00 10.72
CA ARG A 89 -14.40 5.89 10.78
C ARG A 89 -13.73 5.72 12.12
N GLY A 90 -12.52 5.17 12.12
CA GLY A 90 -11.80 4.82 13.33
C GLY A 90 -10.30 4.87 13.13
N ALA A 91 -9.56 4.18 13.98
CA ALA A 91 -8.17 3.85 13.73
C ALA A 91 -7.96 2.34 13.82
N LEU A 92 -7.02 1.85 13.02
CA LEU A 92 -6.46 0.52 13.14
C LEU A 92 -5.02 0.64 13.64
N GLU A 93 -4.70 -0.13 14.65
CA GLU A 93 -3.36 -0.26 15.19
C GLU A 93 -2.85 -1.66 14.93
N LEU A 94 -1.62 -1.77 14.42
CA LEU A 94 -0.94 -3.03 14.18
C LEU A 94 0.03 -3.29 15.33
N TRP A 95 -0.19 -4.36 16.06
CA TRP A 95 0.59 -4.78 17.21
C TRP A 95 1.32 -6.07 16.90
N ARG A 96 2.59 -6.15 17.28
CA ARG A 96 3.44 -7.31 17.06
C ARG A 96 3.98 -7.83 18.37
N PRO A 97 3.93 -9.17 18.63
CA PRO A 97 4.59 -9.76 19.78
C PRO A 97 6.07 -9.40 19.80
N ASP A 98 6.57 -8.96 20.94
CA ASP A 98 8.00 -8.68 21.10
C ASP A 98 8.74 -9.99 21.34
N SER A 99 9.45 -10.46 20.31
CA SER A 99 10.28 -11.68 20.40
C SER A 99 11.50 -11.52 21.30
N ARG A 100 11.79 -10.32 21.75
CA ARG A 100 12.91 -10.00 22.65
C ARG A 100 12.55 -10.12 24.13
N GLY A 101 11.59 -10.96 24.43
CA GLY A 101 11.29 -11.55 25.71
C GLY A 101 11.53 -10.70 26.94
N MET A 102 10.56 -10.62 27.82
CA MET A 102 10.68 -10.67 29.30
C MET A 102 11.71 -9.80 30.05
N ASP A 103 12.44 -8.91 29.42
CA ASP A 103 13.18 -7.87 30.10
C ASP A 103 12.29 -6.63 30.24
N GLY A 104 11.47 -6.67 31.30
CA GLY A 104 10.40 -5.75 31.66
C GLY A 104 10.79 -4.28 31.72
N ARG A 105 11.03 -3.65 30.56
CA ARG A 105 11.00 -2.20 30.40
C ARG A 105 10.02 -1.87 29.28
N ALA A 106 8.74 -1.88 29.66
CA ALA A 106 7.72 -1.19 28.90
C ALA A 106 8.18 0.26 28.71
N LEU A 107 8.32 0.68 27.47
CA LEU A 107 8.49 2.10 27.16
C LEU A 107 7.17 2.79 27.53
N ASN A 108 7.16 3.36 28.75
CA ASN A 108 6.11 4.21 29.26
C ASN A 108 6.20 5.56 28.59
N ASP A 109 5.66 5.68 27.37
CA ASP A 109 5.29 6.96 26.79
C ASP A 109 3.78 6.97 26.55
N GLY A 110 3.07 7.41 27.60
CA GLY A 110 1.76 8.04 27.46
C GLY A 110 0.62 7.19 26.97
N GLY A 111 0.06 6.28 27.80
CA GLY A 111 -1.38 6.06 27.71
C GLY A 111 -1.87 4.79 27.06
N PHE A 112 -1.28 3.65 27.31
CA PHE A 112 -1.87 2.36 26.95
C PHE A 112 -2.71 1.78 28.09
N PRO A 113 -3.85 1.11 27.77
CA PRO A 113 -4.63 0.44 28.82
C PRO A 113 -3.76 -0.59 29.50
N MET A 114 -3.69 -0.52 30.82
CA MET A 114 -3.06 -1.57 31.60
C MET A 114 -3.68 -2.92 31.22
N GLY A 115 -2.85 -3.87 30.79
CA GLY A 115 -3.22 -5.26 30.64
C GLY A 115 -3.43 -5.79 29.22
N THR A 116 -3.24 -5.01 28.13
CA THR A 116 -3.52 -5.47 26.78
C THR A 116 -2.30 -5.61 25.86
N HIS A 117 -1.14 -5.15 26.27
CA HIS A 117 0.05 -5.07 25.41
C HIS A 117 1.36 -5.46 26.10
N GLU A 118 1.32 -6.19 27.23
CA GLU A 118 2.54 -6.74 27.80
C GLU A 118 3.19 -7.69 26.78
N GLY A 119 4.43 -7.40 26.38
CA GLY A 119 5.15 -8.18 25.38
C GLY A 119 4.76 -7.91 23.93
N GLU A 120 4.06 -6.82 23.63
CA GLU A 120 3.77 -6.40 22.26
C GLU A 120 4.27 -4.97 22.01
N ARG A 121 4.67 -4.69 20.76
CA ARG A 121 5.01 -3.34 20.31
C ARG A 121 4.05 -2.85 19.25
N LEU A 122 3.72 -1.58 19.28
CA LEU A 122 2.99 -0.91 18.20
C LEU A 122 3.90 -0.79 16.98
N VAL A 123 3.49 -1.38 15.87
CA VAL A 123 4.18 -1.29 14.57
C VAL A 123 3.75 -0.04 13.82
N SER A 124 2.44 0.19 13.73
CA SER A 124 1.88 1.34 13.02
C SER A 124 0.43 1.58 13.44
N ARG A 125 -0.03 2.81 13.22
CA ARG A 125 -1.41 3.25 13.44
C ARG A 125 -1.90 4.04 12.25
N GLU A 126 -3.04 3.62 11.70
CA GLU A 126 -3.70 4.26 10.57
C GLU A 126 -5.08 4.76 10.97
N VAL A 127 -5.34 6.05 10.76
CA VAL A 127 -6.65 6.67 11.02
C VAL A 127 -7.40 6.80 9.71
N GLY A 128 -8.60 6.23 9.64
CA GLY A 128 -9.37 6.29 8.41
C GLY A 128 -10.60 5.42 8.43
N GLU A 129 -11.02 5.00 7.24
CA GLU A 129 -12.13 4.09 7.06
C GLU A 129 -11.69 2.65 7.32
N VAL A 130 -12.44 1.96 8.18
CA VAL A 130 -12.34 0.53 8.44
C VAL A 130 -13.66 -0.11 8.03
N MET A 131 -13.61 -1.06 7.11
CA MET A 131 -14.74 -1.85 6.67
C MET A 131 -14.58 -3.28 7.17
N PHE A 132 -15.55 -3.78 7.91
CA PHE A 132 -15.58 -5.17 8.33
C PHE A 132 -16.11 -6.06 7.21
N ARG A 133 -15.49 -7.23 7.06
CA ARG A 133 -15.89 -8.30 6.14
C ARG A 133 -15.91 -9.61 6.92
N LYS A 134 -16.69 -10.60 6.49
CA LYS A 134 -16.80 -11.89 7.20
C LYS A 134 -15.47 -12.52 7.58
N TYR A 135 -14.43 -12.26 6.80
CA TYR A 135 -13.08 -12.81 6.96
C TYR A 135 -12.11 -11.90 7.73
N GLY A 136 -12.47 -10.66 8.02
CA GLY A 136 -11.55 -9.69 8.64
C GLY A 136 -11.91 -8.24 8.33
N VAL A 137 -10.90 -7.45 7.93
CA VAL A 137 -11.04 -6.01 7.71
C VAL A 137 -10.52 -5.58 6.34
N SER A 138 -11.13 -4.53 5.83
CA SER A 138 -10.85 -3.86 4.57
C SER A 138 -10.91 -2.34 4.78
N GLY A 139 -10.78 -1.54 3.73
CA GLY A 139 -10.76 -0.09 3.80
C GLY A 139 -9.33 0.46 3.86
N ILE A 140 -9.19 1.78 3.71
CA ILE A 140 -7.90 2.44 3.51
C ILE A 140 -6.94 2.16 4.67
N ALA A 141 -7.41 2.17 5.91
CA ALA A 141 -6.58 1.89 7.08
C ALA A 141 -6.00 0.46 7.05
N ALA A 142 -6.83 -0.54 6.71
CA ALA A 142 -6.38 -1.93 6.58
C ALA A 142 -5.40 -2.10 5.40
N PHE A 143 -5.65 -1.44 4.28
CA PHE A 143 -4.81 -1.51 3.09
C PHE A 143 -3.39 -0.98 3.36
N ASN A 144 -3.29 0.15 4.05
CA ASN A 144 -2.00 0.72 4.41
C ASN A 144 -1.22 -0.19 5.36
N LEU A 145 -1.89 -0.75 6.38
CA LEU A 145 -1.25 -1.63 7.36
C LEU A 145 -0.81 -2.97 6.74
N ARG A 146 -1.51 -3.48 5.71
CA ARG A 146 -1.13 -4.74 5.04
C ARG A 146 0.33 -4.78 4.61
N ARG A 147 0.91 -3.64 4.26
CA ARG A 147 2.32 -3.51 3.85
C ARG A 147 3.31 -3.89 4.96
N LEU A 148 2.87 -3.87 6.21
CA LEU A 148 3.68 -4.04 7.41
C LEU A 148 3.36 -5.32 8.19
N VAL A 149 2.28 -6.02 7.81
CA VAL A 149 1.79 -7.20 8.53
C VAL A 149 2.75 -8.38 8.41
N GLU A 150 2.99 -9.04 9.55
CA GLU A 150 3.73 -10.29 9.65
C GLU A 150 2.88 -11.36 10.38
N PRO A 151 3.22 -12.64 10.23
CA PRO A 151 2.53 -13.70 10.96
C PRO A 151 2.59 -13.49 12.48
N GLY A 152 1.43 -13.66 13.14
CA GLY A 152 1.30 -13.46 14.59
C GLY A 152 0.92 -12.05 15.03
N ASP A 153 0.87 -11.10 14.12
CA ASP A 153 0.43 -9.73 14.43
C ASP A 153 -1.06 -9.69 14.82
N VAL A 154 -1.41 -8.65 15.57
CA VAL A 154 -2.79 -8.38 16.01
C VAL A 154 -3.19 -6.98 15.59
N LEU A 155 -4.36 -6.84 14.99
CA LEU A 155 -4.99 -5.54 14.79
C LEU A 155 -5.81 -5.17 16.02
N ALA A 156 -5.79 -3.89 16.40
CA ALA A 156 -6.70 -3.32 17.38
C ALA A 156 -7.51 -2.19 16.74
N VAL A 157 -8.84 -2.24 16.89
CA VAL A 157 -9.75 -1.23 16.32
C VAL A 157 -10.08 -0.20 17.38
N ASP A 158 -9.71 1.05 17.13
CA ASP A 158 -10.10 2.21 17.92
C ASP A 158 -11.31 2.89 17.27
N PHE A 159 -12.48 2.77 17.89
CA PHE A 159 -13.74 3.33 17.39
C PHE A 159 -13.92 4.82 17.72
N VAL A 160 -13.08 5.38 18.59
CA VAL A 160 -13.16 6.78 19.05
C VAL A 160 -11.78 7.45 19.01
N PRO A 161 -11.16 7.54 17.82
CA PRO A 161 -9.77 8.00 17.68
C PRO A 161 -9.56 9.47 18.07
N TRP A 162 -10.62 10.23 18.21
CA TRP A 162 -10.59 11.64 18.65
C TRP A 162 -10.51 11.82 20.17
N VAL A 163 -10.64 10.74 20.97
CA VAL A 163 -10.45 10.74 22.42
C VAL A 163 -9.19 9.95 22.74
N ARG A 164 -8.25 10.55 23.46
CA ARG A 164 -7.05 9.83 23.91
C ARG A 164 -7.44 8.74 24.90
N LEU A 165 -6.70 7.68 24.93
CA LEU A 165 -6.96 6.54 25.81
C LEU A 165 -7.01 6.96 27.30
N CYS A 166 -6.05 7.77 27.75
CA CYS A 166 -5.97 8.27 29.12
C CYS A 166 -7.19 9.14 29.50
N ASP A 167 -7.86 9.75 28.53
CA ASP A 167 -9.03 10.61 28.74
C ASP A 167 -10.36 9.86 28.58
N MET A 168 -10.32 8.60 28.13
CA MET A 168 -11.52 7.86 27.73
C MET A 168 -12.47 7.59 28.89
N GLU A 169 -11.96 7.23 30.06
CA GLU A 169 -12.80 7.04 31.25
C GLU A 169 -13.48 8.35 31.68
N ALA A 170 -12.72 9.44 31.72
CA ALA A 170 -13.27 10.76 32.08
C ALA A 170 -14.32 11.22 31.04
N PHE A 171 -14.09 10.94 29.76
CA PHE A 171 -15.05 11.21 28.68
C PHE A 171 -16.35 10.42 28.89
N LEU A 172 -16.29 9.12 29.16
CA LEU A 172 -17.47 8.29 29.42
C LEU A 172 -18.22 8.74 30.68
N ASN A 173 -17.52 9.05 31.75
CA ASN A 173 -18.14 9.55 33.00
C ASN A 173 -18.83 10.91 32.80
N ARG A 174 -18.24 11.82 32.02
CA ARG A 174 -18.86 13.10 31.64
C ARG A 174 -20.11 12.86 30.81
N ARG A 175 -20.04 11.97 29.81
CA ARG A 175 -21.17 11.61 28.96
C ARG A 175 -22.33 11.05 29.79
N ARG A 176 -22.06 10.14 30.75
CA ARG A 176 -23.04 9.59 31.63
C ARG A 176 -23.78 10.69 32.44
N LYS A 177 -23.04 11.67 32.97
CA LYS A 177 -23.64 12.81 33.71
C LYS A 177 -24.57 13.64 32.82
N LEU A 178 -24.13 13.93 31.60
CA LEU A 178 -24.95 14.72 30.65
C LEU A 178 -26.21 13.97 30.22
N LEU A 179 -26.12 12.68 29.92
CA LEU A 179 -27.24 11.84 29.53
C LEU A 179 -28.23 11.69 30.70
N ARG A 180 -27.76 11.49 31.93
CA ARG A 180 -28.64 11.43 33.13
C ARG A 180 -29.41 12.72 33.31
N ALA A 181 -28.79 13.87 33.17
CA ALA A 181 -29.45 15.16 33.25
C ALA A 181 -30.48 15.36 32.12
N SER A 182 -30.18 14.94 30.92
CA SER A 182 -31.07 15.07 29.74
C SER A 182 -32.24 14.10 29.78
N LEU A 183 -32.05 12.86 30.25
CA LEU A 183 -33.06 11.81 30.26
C LEU A 183 -33.94 11.84 31.53
N GLY A 184 -33.51 12.54 32.59
CA GLY A 184 -34.20 12.55 33.88
C GLY A 184 -34.23 11.20 34.62
N ARG A 185 -33.37 10.24 34.20
CA ARG A 185 -33.24 8.89 34.76
C ARG A 185 -31.81 8.40 34.73
N ASP A 186 -31.55 7.30 35.41
CA ASP A 186 -30.27 6.63 35.30
C ASP A 186 -30.04 6.07 33.91
N VAL A 187 -28.77 6.03 33.51
CA VAL A 187 -28.31 5.78 32.14
C VAL A 187 -27.93 4.32 31.98
N THR A 188 -28.45 3.68 30.96
CA THR A 188 -28.05 2.31 30.54
C THR A 188 -26.85 2.32 29.61
N TRP A 189 -26.23 1.16 29.37
CA TRP A 189 -25.15 1.05 28.41
C TRP A 189 -25.61 1.31 26.97
N SER A 190 -26.83 0.92 26.61
CA SER A 190 -27.44 1.27 25.32
C SER A 190 -27.56 2.79 25.12
N ASP A 191 -27.94 3.53 26.18
CA ASP A 191 -27.98 4.99 26.14
C ASP A 191 -26.57 5.57 25.97
N MET A 192 -25.58 4.99 26.65
CA MET A 192 -24.18 5.43 26.58
C MET A 192 -23.58 5.31 25.16
N LEU A 193 -23.87 4.22 24.46
CA LEU A 193 -23.28 3.96 23.15
C LEU A 193 -24.07 4.57 21.99
N ARG A 194 -25.36 4.89 22.20
CA ARG A 194 -26.21 5.49 21.18
C ARG A 194 -25.65 6.83 20.70
N GLY A 195 -25.51 6.99 19.38
CA GLY A 195 -24.95 8.20 18.76
C GLY A 195 -23.44 8.38 18.94
N MET A 196 -22.75 7.42 19.59
CA MET A 196 -21.30 7.40 19.69
C MET A 196 -20.72 6.39 18.70
N VAL A 197 -21.33 5.22 18.60
CA VAL A 197 -21.00 4.16 17.63
C VAL A 197 -22.29 3.65 16.97
N LEU A 198 -22.14 2.93 15.85
CA LEU A 198 -23.26 2.26 15.18
C LEU A 198 -23.83 1.13 16.07
N SER A 199 -25.13 0.88 15.99
CA SER A 199 -25.78 -0.14 16.83
C SER A 199 -25.13 -1.53 16.75
N PRO A 200 -24.79 -2.08 15.55
CA PRO A 200 -24.09 -3.36 15.50
C PRO A 200 -22.71 -3.36 16.18
N VAL A 201 -22.03 -2.21 16.15
CA VAL A 201 -20.74 -2.05 16.86
C VAL A 201 -20.98 -2.01 18.37
N ALA A 202 -22.03 -1.28 18.84
CA ALA A 202 -22.38 -1.26 20.24
C ALA A 202 -22.67 -2.67 20.79
N ASP A 203 -23.41 -3.49 20.04
CA ASP A 203 -23.74 -4.86 20.43
C ASP A 203 -22.49 -5.73 20.58
N VAL A 204 -21.54 -5.61 19.63
CA VAL A 204 -20.25 -6.31 19.68
C VAL A 204 -19.41 -5.84 20.87
N LEU A 205 -19.35 -4.53 21.12
CA LEU A 205 -18.59 -3.98 22.24
C LEU A 205 -19.15 -4.39 23.60
N LEU A 206 -20.47 -4.42 23.73
CA LEU A 206 -21.17 -4.89 24.94
C LEU A 206 -20.85 -6.36 25.20
N GLU A 207 -20.95 -7.21 24.19
CA GLU A 207 -20.62 -8.64 24.33
C GLU A 207 -19.12 -8.80 24.69
N ALA A 208 -18.23 -8.11 23.99
CA ALA A 208 -16.78 -8.18 24.25
C ALA A 208 -16.44 -7.73 25.68
N ALA A 209 -17.13 -6.70 26.18
CA ALA A 209 -16.98 -6.19 27.54
C ALA A 209 -17.75 -7.01 28.60
N ALA A 210 -18.48 -8.06 28.21
CA ALA A 210 -19.40 -8.80 29.10
C ALA A 210 -20.34 -7.87 29.87
N LEU A 211 -21.00 -6.96 29.14
CA LEU A 211 -21.96 -5.99 29.64
C LEU A 211 -23.31 -6.18 28.96
N ASP A 212 -24.39 -5.94 29.68
CA ASP A 212 -25.76 -5.89 29.14
C ASP A 212 -26.15 -4.45 28.82
N GLY A 213 -26.61 -4.23 27.59
CA GLY A 213 -27.06 -2.92 27.11
C GLY A 213 -28.21 -2.32 27.91
N ALA A 214 -29.08 -3.15 28.49
CA ALA A 214 -30.21 -2.72 29.34
C ALA A 214 -29.77 -2.39 30.77
N HIS A 215 -28.61 -2.86 31.23
CA HIS A 215 -28.13 -2.57 32.58
C HIS A 215 -27.70 -1.11 32.75
N LEU A 216 -27.92 -0.61 33.95
CA LEU A 216 -27.44 0.70 34.37
C LEU A 216 -25.90 0.67 34.47
N VAL A 217 -25.28 1.77 34.04
CA VAL A 217 -23.82 1.90 34.09
C VAL A 217 -23.31 1.92 35.52
N ALA A 218 -22.61 0.86 35.92
CA ALA A 218 -22.06 0.72 37.27
C ALA A 218 -20.64 1.33 37.37
N LYS A 219 -20.15 1.47 38.60
CA LYS A 219 -18.81 1.96 38.93
C LYS A 219 -17.75 0.97 38.39
N GLY A 220 -16.74 1.46 37.71
CA GLY A 220 -15.64 0.66 37.16
C GLY A 220 -15.90 0.03 35.78
N GLU A 221 -17.17 -0.07 35.36
CA GLU A 221 -17.49 -0.60 34.03
C GLU A 221 -17.06 0.32 32.89
N THR A 222 -16.95 1.63 33.16
CA THR A 222 -16.46 2.62 32.19
C THR A 222 -15.04 2.35 31.77
N VAL A 223 -14.18 1.88 32.68
CA VAL A 223 -12.79 1.47 32.36
C VAL A 223 -12.79 0.28 31.40
N ARG A 224 -13.60 -0.75 31.72
CA ARG A 224 -13.73 -1.95 30.88
C ARG A 224 -14.25 -1.62 29.48
N MET A 225 -15.31 -0.81 29.38
CA MET A 225 -15.82 -0.37 28.06
C MET A 225 -14.79 0.50 27.31
N ALA A 226 -14.05 1.36 28.01
CA ALA A 226 -12.99 2.17 27.41
C ALA A 226 -11.93 1.29 26.70
N THR A 227 -11.55 0.18 27.29
CA THR A 227 -10.60 -0.77 26.71
C THR A 227 -11.10 -1.28 25.34
N PHE A 228 -12.36 -1.71 25.24
CA PHE A 228 -12.88 -2.25 23.97
C PHE A 228 -13.21 -1.17 22.94
N LEU A 229 -13.64 0.02 23.37
CA LEU A 229 -13.81 1.17 22.47
C LEU A 229 -12.51 1.61 21.83
N LYS A 230 -11.38 1.47 22.54
CA LYS A 230 -10.05 1.89 22.10
C LYS A 230 -9.23 0.76 21.47
N GLY A 231 -9.64 -0.49 21.63
CA GLY A 231 -8.80 -1.59 21.18
C GLY A 231 -9.53 -2.93 21.05
N LEU A 232 -10.59 -3.00 20.22
CA LEU A 232 -11.18 -4.31 19.88
C LEU A 232 -10.17 -5.12 19.09
N ARG A 233 -9.68 -6.21 19.69
CA ARG A 233 -8.56 -6.99 19.14
C ARG A 233 -9.02 -8.01 18.10
N LEU A 234 -8.28 -8.07 17.00
CA LEU A 234 -8.50 -8.95 15.86
C LEU A 234 -7.17 -9.61 15.48
N PRO A 235 -6.85 -10.82 15.99
CA PRO A 235 -5.66 -11.55 15.58
C PRO A 235 -5.62 -11.74 14.06
N VAL A 236 -4.50 -11.40 13.43
CA VAL A 236 -4.32 -11.55 11.99
C VAL A 236 -4.10 -13.03 11.69
N THR A 237 -4.89 -13.57 10.76
CA THR A 237 -4.79 -14.97 10.31
C THR A 237 -4.16 -15.08 8.92
N GLY A 238 -4.02 -13.96 8.21
CA GLY A 238 -3.41 -13.92 6.89
C GLY A 238 -3.82 -12.71 6.06
N LEU A 239 -3.55 -12.83 4.79
CA LEU A 239 -3.97 -11.83 3.81
C LEU A 239 -5.41 -12.12 3.37
N GLY A 240 -6.19 -11.06 3.15
CA GLY A 240 -7.54 -11.17 2.59
C GLY A 240 -7.52 -11.44 1.07
N ASP A 241 -8.65 -11.22 0.41
CA ASP A 241 -8.78 -11.46 -1.03
C ASP A 241 -7.79 -10.62 -1.84
N VAL A 242 -6.81 -11.28 -2.44
CA VAL A 242 -5.74 -10.66 -3.24
C VAL A 242 -6.28 -9.91 -4.47
N ARG A 243 -7.46 -10.28 -4.99
CA ARG A 243 -8.10 -9.59 -6.13
C ARG A 243 -8.55 -8.17 -5.79
N GLN A 244 -8.63 -7.84 -4.51
CA GLN A 244 -8.98 -6.51 -4.01
C GLN A 244 -7.73 -5.65 -3.72
N CYS A 245 -6.54 -6.17 -3.97
CA CYS A 245 -5.31 -5.41 -3.84
C CYS A 245 -5.20 -4.36 -4.93
N GLN A 246 -4.71 -3.18 -4.56
CA GLN A 246 -4.67 -2.03 -5.47
C GLN A 246 -3.36 -1.92 -6.23
N VAL A 247 -2.27 -2.45 -5.66
CA VAL A 247 -0.93 -2.38 -6.24
C VAL A 247 -0.15 -3.65 -5.91
N HIS A 248 1.02 -3.81 -6.54
CA HIS A 248 1.99 -4.84 -6.23
C HIS A 248 3.25 -4.22 -5.60
N ARG A 249 3.92 -4.98 -4.78
CA ARG A 249 5.27 -4.74 -4.29
C ARG A 249 6.19 -5.71 -4.99
N GLY A 250 7.38 -5.28 -5.38
CA GLY A 250 8.29 -6.07 -6.21
C GLY A 250 8.47 -5.48 -7.60
N GLY A 251 9.09 -6.19 -8.50
CA GLY A 251 9.52 -5.71 -9.81
C GLY A 251 11.01 -5.41 -9.84
N VAL A 252 11.43 -4.48 -10.68
CA VAL A 252 12.83 -4.09 -10.83
C VAL A 252 13.28 -3.28 -9.61
N SER A 253 14.42 -3.68 -9.02
CA SER A 253 14.98 -2.96 -7.88
C SER A 253 15.31 -1.50 -8.25
N VAL A 254 14.90 -0.57 -7.41
CA VAL A 254 15.21 0.86 -7.57
C VAL A 254 16.72 1.15 -7.62
N ARG A 255 17.55 0.28 -7.05
CA ARG A 255 19.01 0.39 -7.13
C ARG A 255 19.56 0.07 -8.50
N ALA A 256 18.80 -0.61 -9.34
CA ALA A 256 19.19 -0.97 -10.70
C ALA A 256 19.00 0.16 -11.71
N VAL A 257 18.21 1.18 -11.35
CA VAL A 257 17.92 2.33 -12.22
C VAL A 257 18.61 3.60 -11.73
N ASP A 258 18.77 4.53 -12.63
CA ASP A 258 19.17 5.90 -12.30
C ASP A 258 17.95 6.67 -11.78
N ASP A 259 18.10 7.38 -10.69
CA ASP A 259 17.03 8.10 -10.01
C ASP A 259 16.54 9.38 -10.71
N ARG A 260 17.31 9.87 -11.69
CA ARG A 260 16.99 11.07 -12.49
C ARG A 260 16.34 10.73 -13.82
N THR A 261 16.57 9.52 -14.34
CA THR A 261 16.15 9.15 -15.68
C THR A 261 15.27 7.90 -15.72
N CYS A 262 15.25 7.09 -14.65
CA CYS A 262 14.69 5.74 -14.61
C CYS A 262 15.35 4.76 -15.59
N GLU A 263 16.54 5.07 -16.13
CA GLU A 263 17.32 4.21 -17.01
C GLU A 263 17.96 3.07 -16.22
N VAL A 264 17.91 1.85 -16.75
CA VAL A 264 18.58 0.69 -16.14
C VAL A 264 20.10 0.82 -16.31
N ARG A 265 20.83 1.03 -15.20
CA ARG A 265 22.28 1.37 -15.18
C ARG A 265 23.16 0.44 -16.02
N ARG A 266 22.82 -0.84 -16.14
CA ARG A 266 23.58 -1.85 -16.88
C ARG A 266 23.07 -2.08 -18.31
N VAL A 267 21.99 -1.44 -18.71
CA VAL A 267 21.36 -1.61 -20.02
C VAL A 267 20.97 -0.24 -20.56
N PRO A 268 21.93 0.54 -21.09
CA PRO A 268 21.67 1.88 -21.59
C PRO A 268 20.58 1.88 -22.68
N GLY A 269 19.62 2.81 -22.55
CA GLY A 269 18.43 2.90 -23.42
C GLY A 269 17.23 2.09 -22.96
N LEU A 270 17.36 1.28 -21.88
CA LEU A 270 16.23 0.62 -21.24
C LEU A 270 15.79 1.41 -20.01
N TYR A 271 14.53 1.80 -19.97
CA TYR A 271 13.90 2.51 -18.86
C TYR A 271 12.81 1.66 -18.24
N VAL A 272 12.64 1.75 -16.91
CA VAL A 272 11.57 1.05 -16.19
C VAL A 272 10.85 2.06 -15.29
N VAL A 273 9.53 2.11 -15.36
CA VAL A 273 8.74 3.18 -14.72
C VAL A 273 7.52 2.64 -13.97
N GLY A 274 6.96 3.48 -13.11
CA GLY A 274 5.75 3.18 -12.37
C GLY A 274 5.90 1.96 -11.45
N GLU A 275 4.88 1.14 -11.41
CA GLU A 275 4.78 -0.05 -10.56
C GLU A 275 5.62 -1.24 -11.09
N ALA A 276 6.23 -1.12 -12.28
CA ALA A 276 7.23 -2.09 -12.74
C ALA A 276 8.55 -2.00 -11.95
N LEU A 277 8.79 -0.88 -11.27
CA LEU A 277 9.83 -0.74 -10.24
C LEU A 277 9.31 -1.20 -8.88
N ASP A 278 10.20 -1.73 -8.03
CA ASP A 278 9.88 -2.08 -6.63
C ASP A 278 9.66 -0.83 -5.78
N VAL A 279 8.54 -0.14 -6.08
CA VAL A 279 8.06 1.07 -5.41
C VAL A 279 6.58 0.91 -5.10
N ASP A 280 6.24 0.91 -3.83
CA ASP A 280 4.85 0.96 -3.36
C ASP A 280 4.68 2.04 -2.29
N ALA A 281 3.59 2.77 -2.35
CA ALA A 281 3.24 3.82 -1.40
C ALA A 281 1.86 3.59 -0.81
N ALA A 282 1.52 4.31 0.26
CA ALA A 282 0.21 4.25 0.89
C ALA A 282 -0.92 4.63 -0.08
N CYS A 283 -2.16 4.25 0.23
CA CYS A 283 -3.36 4.73 -0.46
C CYS A 283 -3.42 6.27 -0.39
N GLY A 284 -3.92 6.89 -1.46
CA GLY A 284 -4.04 8.36 -1.53
C GLY A 284 -3.54 8.98 -2.84
N GLY A 285 -3.36 8.16 -3.89
CA GLY A 285 -2.93 8.61 -5.21
C GLY A 285 -1.40 8.65 -5.41
N PHE A 286 -0.61 8.33 -4.39
CA PHE A 286 0.86 8.37 -4.47
C PHE A 286 1.42 7.42 -5.53
N ASN A 287 0.86 6.21 -5.67
CA ASN A 287 1.29 5.24 -6.68
C ASN A 287 1.02 5.74 -8.11
N LEU A 288 -0.12 6.37 -8.34
CA LEU A 288 -0.42 7.02 -9.63
C LEU A 288 0.48 8.20 -9.91
N HIS A 289 0.74 9.02 -8.89
CA HIS A 289 1.66 10.17 -9.01
C HIS A 289 3.07 9.70 -9.38
N TRP A 290 3.56 8.63 -8.74
CA TRP A 290 4.82 8.00 -9.07
C TRP A 290 4.86 7.49 -10.52
N ALA A 291 3.81 6.82 -10.98
CA ALA A 291 3.72 6.33 -12.35
C ALA A 291 3.82 7.48 -13.38
N TRP A 292 3.13 8.59 -13.13
CA TRP A 292 3.22 9.78 -13.98
C TRP A 292 4.61 10.42 -13.95
N ALA A 293 5.17 10.65 -12.77
CA ALA A 293 6.46 11.32 -12.62
C ALA A 293 7.60 10.53 -13.26
N SER A 294 7.68 9.22 -12.97
CA SER A 294 8.69 8.34 -13.54
C SER A 294 8.54 8.18 -15.06
N GLY A 295 7.29 8.11 -15.55
CA GLY A 295 7.00 8.06 -16.99
C GLY A 295 7.47 9.31 -17.74
N LEU A 296 7.26 10.50 -17.17
CA LEU A 296 7.75 11.76 -17.76
C LEU A 296 9.28 11.83 -17.77
N LEU A 297 9.94 11.45 -16.65
CA LEU A 297 11.40 11.41 -16.57
C LEU A 297 12.00 10.50 -17.64
N ALA A 298 11.49 9.26 -17.73
CA ALA A 298 11.95 8.30 -18.72
C ALA A 298 11.69 8.75 -20.17
N GLY A 299 10.54 9.37 -20.41
CA GLY A 299 10.18 9.88 -21.73
C GLY A 299 11.13 10.97 -22.22
N TRP A 300 11.46 11.95 -21.38
CA TRP A 300 12.44 12.99 -21.72
C TRP A 300 13.84 12.41 -21.94
N SER A 301 14.30 11.57 -21.03
CA SER A 301 15.64 10.99 -21.11
C SER A 301 15.80 10.05 -22.32
N ALA A 302 14.75 9.30 -22.67
CA ALA A 302 14.77 8.48 -23.89
C ALA A 302 14.82 9.33 -25.17
N ALA A 303 14.09 10.44 -25.20
CA ALA A 303 14.10 11.37 -26.33
C ALA A 303 15.48 12.05 -26.52
N GLU A 304 16.09 12.52 -25.44
CA GLU A 304 17.46 13.09 -25.46
C GLU A 304 18.47 12.07 -26.00
N ARG A 305 18.42 10.85 -25.45
CA ARG A 305 19.31 9.77 -25.91
C ARG A 305 19.17 9.47 -27.42
N ILE A 306 17.93 9.43 -27.94
CA ILE A 306 17.71 9.17 -29.37
C ILE A 306 18.24 10.32 -30.23
N ALA A 307 18.09 11.58 -29.79
CA ALA A 307 18.64 12.74 -30.48
C ALA A 307 20.19 12.70 -30.53
N ASP A 308 20.83 12.33 -29.41
CA ASP A 308 22.30 12.19 -29.34
C ASP A 308 22.80 11.09 -30.27
N LEU A 309 22.14 9.94 -30.30
CA LEU A 309 22.49 8.83 -31.20
C LEU A 309 22.36 9.23 -32.70
N ALA A 310 21.34 9.97 -33.06
CA ALA A 310 21.12 10.48 -34.40
C ALA A 310 22.25 11.46 -34.79
N SER A 311 22.60 12.39 -33.90
CA SER A 311 23.70 13.36 -34.13
C SER A 311 25.05 12.69 -34.35
N LEU A 312 25.35 11.63 -33.59
CA LEU A 312 26.57 10.85 -33.72
C LEU A 312 26.63 10.07 -35.07
N ALA A 313 25.50 9.54 -35.53
CA ALA A 313 25.39 8.86 -36.80
C ALA A 313 25.64 9.82 -37.97
N ASP A 314 25.08 11.03 -37.93
CA ASP A 314 25.32 12.06 -38.95
C ASP A 314 26.78 12.52 -39.02
N ALA A 315 27.38 12.73 -37.83
CA ALA A 315 28.83 13.11 -37.75
C ALA A 315 29.76 12.03 -38.29
N SER A 316 29.45 10.76 -38.10
CA SER A 316 30.24 9.65 -38.64
C SER A 316 30.05 9.42 -40.13
N GLY A 317 28.87 9.76 -40.67
CA GLY A 317 28.55 9.69 -42.10
C GLY A 317 29.30 10.75 -42.95
N SER A 318 29.49 11.96 -42.40
CA SER A 318 30.14 13.09 -43.07
C SER A 318 31.67 12.91 -43.22
N SER A 319 32.33 12.16 -42.32
CA SER A 319 33.77 11.93 -42.36
C SER A 319 34.20 10.85 -43.37
N GLY A 320 33.27 10.10 -43.94
CA GLY A 320 33.51 9.05 -44.91
C GLY A 320 33.55 9.53 -46.38
N SER A 321 33.02 10.74 -46.68
CA SER A 321 32.93 11.22 -48.07
C SER A 321 34.15 12.04 -48.58
N GLU A 322 35.05 12.46 -47.72
CA GLU A 322 36.22 13.31 -48.12
C GLU A 322 37.46 12.55 -48.53
N ARG A 323 37.44 11.21 -48.65
CA ARG A 323 38.64 10.43 -49.05
C ARG A 323 38.55 9.75 -50.41
N ARG A 324 37.83 10.32 -51.38
CA ARG A 324 37.80 9.83 -52.74
C ARG A 324 37.87 10.97 -53.78
N GLU A 325 38.79 11.90 -53.66
CA GLU A 325 39.27 12.70 -54.81
C GLU A 325 40.72 13.05 -54.56
N GLY A 326 41.61 12.36 -55.30
CA GLY A 326 43.01 12.73 -55.31
C GLY A 326 43.97 11.59 -55.64
N ALA A 327 44.01 11.14 -56.89
CA ALA A 327 45.23 10.67 -57.49
C ALA A 327 45.11 10.76 -59.00
N PRO A 328 46.15 11.28 -59.68
CA PRO A 328 46.17 11.57 -61.10
C PRO A 328 46.33 10.32 -62.02
#